data_08b2fd584c647bf9b085915fdf6f9780
#
_entry.id   08b2fd584c647bf9b085915fdf6f9780
#
_cell.length_a   1.000
_cell.length_b   1.000
_cell.length_c   1.000
_cell.angle_alpha   90.00
_cell.angle_beta   90.00
_cell.angle_gamma   90.00
#
_symmetry.space_group_name_H-M   'P 1'
#
loop_
_entity.id
_entity.type
_entity.pdbx_description
1 polymer ?
#
loop_
_entity_poly.entity_id
_entity_poly.type
_entity_poly.pdbx_seq_one_letter_code
_entity_poly.pdbx_strand_id
1 'polypeptide(L)'
;MMKLKIKNALAVVLVVSIAAFFNSCDKELSTIGVEVIGGSNTETRKADFNVIAYNRKLNSVRTDGLSTYQLGSKVFSVFGRTKASIVSQLSLNQENPRFGSYNESEEVDDEMETVTAVYLNIPFFSRELDDTDGDGAINDIDPEPEIPNADVDNDGVIAGLDSNDNSGNTDYDNDGVNDKDEKDNGTSPYLADTDNDGINDKDDPSSLSCAVKNFDLDLIYGNKNETFTLKVSKLTDFIQNLDPSTNLEEEKKYFSDDTFNVDATPLFEDSYTITTNNYVIERPSGATDDPNTTVNESVTCETIPAGIRIKLNEISIFQDLLDAEGSDELASNSNFKNFLRGVMIEMDATDLMMVLNLKAGFIGVEYDYKKDGDTDILTGKGNFRISMGENSKSINIFEDEAYPAEVNIDEQNPDNLFVKGGAGTFVELNLFDEDNSVVSTIPENWLINEANLVFYVNKDELSNYPQTNLPERLYLYNITDESTIPDYNLDFQLDNDFAIFDGVLDETDGQSKYKFRITEHINNIIRNNAENVKLGLFLTSNIENSLNVTGKSDNFGEILIPQESIVNPSGTILYGSSNAVPENNRLKLEIYYTEP
;
A
#
# COMPACT_ATOMS: atom_id res chain seq x y z
N MET A 1 -3.24 27.18 58.98
CA MET A 1 -1.90 27.16 58.34
C MET A 1 -1.27 25.74 58.24
N MET A 2 -1.50 24.82 59.17
CA MET A 2 -0.87 23.51 59.14
C MET A 2 -1.43 22.54 58.07
N LYS A 3 -2.73 22.58 57.77
CA LYS A 3 -3.38 21.73 56.73
C LYS A 3 -2.98 22.09 55.29
N LEU A 4 -2.57 23.36 55.03
CA LEU A 4 -2.14 23.79 53.69
C LEU A 4 -0.71 23.36 53.39
N LYS A 5 0.17 23.31 54.41
CA LYS A 5 1.56 22.82 54.27
C LYS A 5 1.64 21.31 54.03
N ILE A 6 0.70 20.51 54.55
CA ILE A 6 0.65 19.06 54.34
C ILE A 6 0.17 18.75 52.93
N LYS A 7 -0.81 19.48 52.37
CA LYS A 7 -1.23 19.29 50.97
C LYS A 7 -0.15 19.60 49.95
N ASN A 8 0.63 20.67 50.18
CA ASN A 8 1.74 21.03 49.30
C ASN A 8 2.93 20.04 49.42
N ALA A 9 3.18 19.49 50.62
CA ALA A 9 4.19 18.45 50.79
C ALA A 9 3.77 17.11 50.11
N LEU A 10 2.48 16.76 50.16
CA LEU A 10 1.96 15.56 49.47
C LEU A 10 1.99 15.73 47.94
N ALA A 11 1.69 16.93 47.42
CA ALA A 11 1.77 17.22 45.99
C ALA A 11 3.21 17.17 45.47
N VAL A 12 4.19 17.70 46.22
CA VAL A 12 5.61 17.60 45.85
C VAL A 12 6.11 16.15 45.86
N VAL A 13 5.69 15.34 46.83
CA VAL A 13 6.05 13.91 46.89
C VAL A 13 5.41 13.15 45.75
N LEU A 14 4.18 13.50 45.34
CA LEU A 14 3.50 12.87 44.18
C LEU A 14 4.19 13.23 42.86
N VAL A 15 4.56 14.50 42.67
CA VAL A 15 5.28 14.97 41.46
C VAL A 15 6.68 14.34 41.38
N VAL A 16 7.39 14.20 42.49
CA VAL A 16 8.71 13.56 42.55
C VAL A 16 8.59 12.05 42.28
N SER A 17 7.51 11.39 42.75
CA SER A 17 7.28 9.98 42.44
C SER A 17 6.92 9.79 40.97
N ILE A 18 6.13 10.66 40.36
CA ILE A 18 5.79 10.60 38.92
C ILE A 18 7.04 10.85 38.08
N ALA A 19 7.87 11.86 38.43
CA ALA A 19 9.13 12.10 37.73
C ALA A 19 10.16 10.95 37.83
N ALA A 20 10.05 10.08 38.86
CA ALA A 20 10.89 8.91 39.00
C ALA A 20 10.44 7.74 38.09
N PHE A 21 9.19 7.75 37.58
CA PHE A 21 8.69 6.75 36.65
C PHE A 21 9.01 7.05 35.17
N PHE A 22 9.37 8.28 34.83
CA PHE A 22 9.73 8.68 33.46
C PHE A 22 11.21 8.52 33.10
N ASN A 23 12.06 8.03 34.01
CA ASN A 23 13.46 7.71 33.73
C ASN A 23 13.71 6.21 33.57
N SER A 24 12.70 5.41 33.21
CA SER A 24 12.85 3.97 33.01
C SER A 24 12.38 3.55 31.61
N CYS A 25 13.00 4.13 30.58
CA CYS A 25 12.97 3.56 29.24
C CYS A 25 14.26 3.95 28.53
N ASP A 26 15.33 3.27 28.85
CA ASP A 26 16.48 3.01 28.02
C ASP A 26 17.41 2.05 28.78
N LYS A 27 17.01 0.80 28.86
CA LYS A 27 17.95 -0.31 29.07
C LYS A 27 17.47 -1.46 28.23
N GLU A 28 18.29 -1.80 27.26
CA GLU A 28 18.22 -3.06 26.56
C GLU A 28 17.82 -4.20 27.51
N LEU A 29 16.87 -5.05 27.10
CA LEU A 29 16.40 -6.24 27.82
C LEU A 29 17.49 -7.31 28.01
N SER A 30 18.77 -6.93 28.04
CA SER A 30 19.91 -7.82 28.17
C SER A 30 20.20 -8.31 29.60
N THR A 31 19.34 -7.99 30.59
CA THR A 31 19.64 -8.33 32.01
C THR A 31 18.50 -8.99 32.77
N ILE A 32 17.54 -9.64 32.14
CA ILE A 32 16.57 -10.46 32.85
C ILE A 32 17.08 -11.91 32.91
N GLY A 33 17.77 -12.24 33.94
CA GLY A 33 18.22 -13.63 34.23
C GLY A 33 19.35 -13.79 35.25
N VAL A 34 20.07 -12.71 35.56
CA VAL A 34 21.33 -12.83 36.35
C VAL A 34 21.11 -12.91 37.89
N GLU A 35 19.95 -12.53 38.41
CA GLU A 35 19.69 -12.52 39.87
C GLU A 35 18.97 -13.76 40.44
N VAL A 36 18.56 -14.72 39.61
CA VAL A 36 17.73 -15.85 40.08
C VAL A 36 18.53 -17.12 40.37
N ILE A 37 19.80 -17.22 39.93
CA ILE A 37 20.64 -18.39 40.25
C ILE A 37 21.86 -17.94 41.07
N GLY A 38 21.84 -18.27 42.34
CA GLY A 38 22.86 -17.88 43.31
C GLY A 38 24.29 -18.22 42.89
N GLY A 39 25.12 -17.20 42.73
CA GLY A 39 26.55 -17.25 43.04
C GLY A 39 27.47 -17.90 42.02
N SER A 40 27.60 -17.37 40.82
CA SER A 40 28.86 -17.24 40.07
C SER A 40 28.73 -16.03 39.17
N ASN A 41 29.81 -15.26 38.99
CA ASN A 41 29.88 -14.16 38.01
C ASN A 41 29.81 -14.77 36.59
N THR A 42 28.60 -15.02 36.08
CA THR A 42 28.39 -15.45 34.72
C THR A 42 28.38 -14.19 33.83
N GLU A 43 29.51 -13.90 33.22
CA GLU A 43 29.64 -12.80 32.27
C GLU A 43 29.01 -13.21 30.93
N THR A 44 28.13 -12.36 30.38
CA THR A 44 27.65 -12.50 29.00
C THR A 44 28.81 -12.15 28.07
N ARG A 45 29.12 -13.05 27.16
CA ARG A 45 30.17 -12.89 26.14
C ARG A 45 29.54 -12.85 24.75
N LYS A 46 30.29 -12.32 23.79
CA LYS A 46 29.90 -12.24 22.38
C LYS A 46 30.88 -13.04 21.52
N ALA A 47 30.37 -13.79 20.59
CA ALA A 47 31.12 -14.41 19.50
C ALA A 47 30.48 -14.05 18.15
N ASP A 48 31.33 -13.69 17.19
CA ASP A 48 30.90 -13.35 15.84
C ASP A 48 31.24 -14.51 14.89
N PHE A 49 30.31 -14.89 14.02
CA PHE A 49 30.47 -15.94 13.03
C PHE A 49 30.25 -15.38 11.63
N ASN A 50 30.98 -15.91 10.66
CA ASN A 50 30.81 -15.55 9.26
C ASN A 50 29.46 -16.05 8.75
N VAL A 51 28.91 -15.27 7.82
CA VAL A 51 27.72 -15.63 7.04
C VAL A 51 28.12 -15.62 5.57
N ILE A 52 27.84 -16.70 4.87
CA ILE A 52 28.03 -16.78 3.42
C ILE A 52 26.78 -16.18 2.79
N ALA A 53 26.97 -15.19 1.92
CA ALA A 53 25.87 -14.49 1.26
C ALA A 53 26.02 -14.50 -0.25
N TYR A 54 24.89 -14.53 -0.97
CA TYR A 54 24.80 -14.42 -2.42
C TYR A 54 23.67 -13.46 -2.80
N ASN A 55 23.90 -12.61 -3.78
CA ASN A 55 22.83 -11.89 -4.45
C ASN A 55 22.13 -12.83 -5.44
N ARG A 56 20.83 -12.97 -5.33
CA ARG A 56 20.01 -13.82 -6.21
C ARG A 56 18.97 -12.99 -6.94
N LYS A 57 18.67 -13.37 -8.18
CA LYS A 57 17.68 -12.70 -9.01
C LYS A 57 16.48 -13.60 -9.25
N LEU A 58 15.30 -12.98 -9.25
CA LEU A 58 14.07 -13.57 -9.76
C LEU A 58 13.89 -13.16 -11.23
N ASN A 59 13.69 -14.14 -12.10
CA ASN A 59 13.45 -13.88 -13.52
C ASN A 59 12.02 -13.46 -13.79
N SER A 60 11.08 -14.12 -13.09
CA SER A 60 9.67 -13.73 -13.03
C SER A 60 9.04 -14.23 -11.74
N VAL A 61 7.89 -13.66 -11.37
CA VAL A 61 7.14 -14.00 -10.18
C VAL A 61 5.67 -14.18 -10.51
N ARG A 62 5.00 -15.10 -9.82
CA ARG A 62 3.54 -15.25 -9.94
C ARG A 62 2.87 -14.01 -9.37
N THR A 63 2.02 -13.36 -10.16
CA THR A 63 1.37 -12.09 -9.80
C THR A 63 -0.16 -12.16 -9.84
N ASP A 64 -0.76 -13.28 -10.19
CA ASP A 64 -2.19 -13.46 -10.03
C ASP A 64 -2.53 -13.75 -8.57
N GLY A 65 -3.53 -13.06 -8.02
CA GLY A 65 -3.99 -13.25 -6.65
C GLY A 65 -3.17 -12.53 -5.57
N LEU A 66 -2.45 -11.47 -5.93
CA LEU A 66 -1.77 -10.61 -4.98
C LEU A 66 -2.75 -9.83 -4.10
N SER A 67 -2.28 -9.35 -2.95
CA SER A 67 -3.04 -8.47 -2.05
C SER A 67 -3.28 -7.10 -2.67
N THR A 68 -2.27 -6.58 -3.36
CA THR A 68 -2.25 -5.27 -4.04
C THR A 68 -1.47 -5.35 -5.35
N TYR A 69 -1.60 -4.31 -6.18
CA TYR A 69 -1.02 -4.29 -7.52
C TYR A 69 -0.30 -2.97 -7.79
N GLN A 70 0.86 -3.05 -8.44
CA GLN A 70 1.65 -1.89 -8.81
C GLN A 70 1.23 -1.34 -10.18
N LEU A 71 1.18 -0.02 -10.31
CA LEU A 71 0.94 0.68 -11.58
C LEU A 71 1.90 1.87 -11.69
N GLY A 72 2.61 1.97 -12.79
CA GLY A 72 3.48 3.12 -13.09
C GLY A 72 4.90 2.76 -13.47
N SER A 73 5.80 3.71 -13.32
CA SER A 73 7.21 3.57 -13.70
C SER A 73 8.09 4.31 -12.69
N LYS A 74 9.10 3.62 -12.15
CA LYS A 74 9.99 4.19 -11.16
C LYS A 74 11.43 3.74 -11.38
N VAL A 75 12.37 4.64 -11.12
CA VAL A 75 13.80 4.32 -11.07
C VAL A 75 14.16 3.92 -9.63
N PHE A 76 14.74 2.74 -9.49
CA PHE A 76 15.12 2.18 -8.19
C PHE A 76 16.65 2.12 -8.05
N SER A 77 17.25 3.20 -7.58
CA SER A 77 18.68 3.19 -7.26
C SER A 77 19.51 2.52 -8.37
N VAL A 78 20.37 1.56 -8.01
CA VAL A 78 21.24 0.79 -8.90
C VAL A 78 20.48 -0.15 -9.85
N PHE A 79 19.23 -0.49 -9.53
CA PHE A 79 18.47 -1.49 -10.29
C PHE A 79 17.87 -0.98 -11.60
N GLY A 80 18.00 0.34 -11.86
CA GLY A 80 17.37 0.94 -13.03
C GLY A 80 15.86 1.12 -12.90
N ARG A 81 15.17 1.19 -14.02
CA ARG A 81 13.75 1.44 -14.10
C ARG A 81 12.95 0.14 -14.05
N THR A 82 11.88 0.16 -13.27
CA THR A 82 10.79 -0.82 -13.35
C THR A 82 9.54 -0.13 -13.86
N LYS A 83 8.87 -0.70 -14.85
CA LYS A 83 7.52 -0.32 -15.28
C LYS A 83 6.56 -1.42 -14.87
N ALA A 84 5.42 -1.05 -14.26
CA ALA A 84 4.38 -1.95 -13.85
C ALA A 84 3.07 -1.62 -14.55
N SER A 85 2.39 -2.64 -15.07
CA SER A 85 1.08 -2.56 -15.69
C SER A 85 0.14 -3.59 -15.05
N ILE A 86 -1.16 -3.34 -15.15
CA ILE A 86 -2.19 -4.19 -14.54
C ILE A 86 -3.06 -4.79 -15.63
N VAL A 87 -3.28 -6.09 -15.55
CA VAL A 87 -4.31 -6.80 -16.32
C VAL A 87 -5.36 -7.27 -15.34
N SER A 88 -6.64 -6.94 -15.56
CA SER A 88 -7.73 -7.34 -14.67
C SER A 88 -8.91 -7.88 -15.45
N GLN A 89 -9.38 -9.07 -15.05
CA GLN A 89 -10.71 -9.51 -15.44
C GLN A 89 -11.76 -8.60 -14.82
N LEU A 90 -12.95 -8.64 -15.38
CA LEU A 90 -14.13 -7.95 -14.86
C LEU A 90 -15.18 -8.97 -14.46
N SER A 91 -16.00 -8.64 -13.46
CA SER A 91 -17.09 -9.49 -12.97
C SER A 91 -18.35 -8.68 -12.68
N LEU A 92 -19.50 -9.31 -12.89
CA LEU A 92 -20.77 -8.77 -12.47
C LEU A 92 -20.89 -8.87 -10.94
N ASN A 93 -21.33 -7.79 -10.28
CA ASN A 93 -21.66 -7.83 -8.85
C ASN A 93 -22.90 -8.67 -8.59
N GLN A 94 -23.80 -8.73 -9.55
CA GLN A 94 -24.99 -9.54 -9.54
C GLN A 94 -25.14 -10.24 -10.91
N GLU A 95 -25.27 -11.54 -10.90
CA GLU A 95 -25.55 -12.32 -12.10
C GLU A 95 -26.99 -12.08 -12.55
N ASN A 96 -27.21 -12.09 -13.86
CA ASN A 96 -28.48 -11.77 -14.49
C ASN A 96 -29.02 -10.40 -14.01
N PRO A 97 -28.25 -9.31 -14.17
CA PRO A 97 -28.65 -7.99 -13.73
C PRO A 97 -29.89 -7.54 -14.50
N ARG A 98 -30.66 -6.69 -13.84
CA ARG A 98 -31.76 -5.95 -14.45
C ARG A 98 -31.39 -4.49 -14.49
N PHE A 99 -31.62 -3.86 -15.61
CA PHE A 99 -31.44 -2.42 -15.80
C PHE A 99 -32.80 -1.71 -15.82
N GLY A 100 -32.82 -0.38 -15.77
CA GLY A 100 -34.07 0.37 -15.79
C GLY A 100 -34.79 0.43 -14.43
N SER A 101 -36.13 0.43 -14.44
CA SER A 101 -36.96 0.56 -13.25
C SER A 101 -37.16 -0.76 -12.54
N TYR A 102 -36.95 -0.79 -11.21
CA TYR A 102 -37.32 -1.91 -10.35
C TYR A 102 -38.75 -1.81 -9.79
N ASN A 103 -39.44 -0.73 -10.10
CA ASN A 103 -40.82 -0.52 -9.64
C ASN A 103 -41.80 -0.91 -10.74
N GLU A 104 -42.49 -2.04 -10.58
CA GLU A 104 -43.44 -2.56 -11.55
C GLU A 104 -44.52 -1.51 -11.97
N SER A 105 -44.83 -0.52 -11.13
CA SER A 105 -45.75 0.55 -11.46
C SER A 105 -45.17 1.64 -12.35
N GLU A 106 -43.83 1.67 -12.50
CA GLU A 106 -43.12 2.62 -13.34
C GLU A 106 -42.50 1.94 -14.58
N GLU A 107 -42.68 0.63 -14.73
CA GLU A 107 -42.14 -0.16 -15.82
C GLU A 107 -42.86 0.11 -17.14
N VAL A 108 -42.14 0.25 -18.23
CA VAL A 108 -42.68 0.39 -19.59
C VAL A 108 -42.19 -0.78 -20.44
N ASP A 109 -42.92 -1.12 -21.53
CA ASP A 109 -42.61 -2.27 -22.38
C ASP A 109 -41.18 -2.21 -23.03
N ASP A 110 -40.64 -1.02 -23.16
CA ASP A 110 -39.30 -0.75 -23.75
C ASP A 110 -38.68 0.44 -23.01
N GLU A 111 -37.85 0.15 -22.01
CA GLU A 111 -37.21 1.17 -21.18
C GLU A 111 -36.11 1.93 -21.90
N MET A 112 -35.59 1.38 -23.03
CA MET A 112 -34.61 2.03 -23.90
C MET A 112 -33.41 2.59 -23.15
N GLU A 113 -32.71 1.73 -22.42
CA GLU A 113 -31.51 2.11 -21.68
C GLU A 113 -30.46 2.69 -22.62
N THR A 114 -29.95 3.84 -22.29
CA THR A 114 -28.94 4.53 -23.09
C THR A 114 -27.76 4.94 -22.21
N VAL A 115 -26.56 4.43 -22.49
CA VAL A 115 -25.35 4.79 -21.75
C VAL A 115 -25.06 6.28 -21.94
N THR A 116 -24.91 7.01 -20.83
CA THR A 116 -24.61 8.45 -20.80
C THR A 116 -23.13 8.70 -20.46
N ALA A 117 -22.55 7.90 -19.57
CA ALA A 117 -21.15 7.96 -19.21
C ALA A 117 -20.67 6.63 -18.66
N VAL A 118 -19.36 6.38 -18.77
CA VAL A 118 -18.71 5.23 -18.16
C VAL A 118 -17.42 5.70 -17.49
N TYR A 119 -17.22 5.32 -16.23
CA TYR A 119 -16.06 5.71 -15.43
C TYR A 119 -15.31 4.49 -14.90
N LEU A 120 -14.00 4.46 -15.10
CA LEU A 120 -13.12 3.57 -14.34
C LEU A 120 -12.78 4.27 -13.03
N ASN A 121 -12.96 3.55 -11.90
CA ASN A 121 -12.63 4.04 -10.56
C ASN A 121 -11.73 3.02 -9.88
N ILE A 122 -10.54 3.44 -9.42
CA ILE A 122 -9.60 2.62 -8.64
C ILE A 122 -9.12 3.48 -7.47
N PRO A 123 -9.56 3.22 -6.24
CA PRO A 123 -9.20 4.04 -5.09
C PRO A 123 -7.72 3.89 -4.75
N PHE A 124 -7.12 4.96 -4.26
CA PHE A 124 -5.82 4.94 -3.61
C PHE A 124 -5.95 4.41 -2.18
N PHE A 125 -4.84 3.96 -1.61
CA PHE A 125 -4.71 3.90 -0.17
C PHE A 125 -4.58 5.33 0.36
N SER A 126 -5.45 5.71 1.26
CA SER A 126 -5.55 7.09 1.75
C SER A 126 -6.15 7.14 3.15
N ARG A 127 -5.78 8.17 3.89
CA ARG A 127 -6.37 8.54 5.17
C ARG A 127 -6.86 9.98 5.09
N GLU A 128 -7.92 10.30 5.83
CA GLU A 128 -8.33 11.70 5.99
C GLU A 128 -7.17 12.51 6.57
N LEU A 129 -6.99 13.73 6.07
CA LEU A 129 -6.05 14.66 6.70
C LEU A 129 -6.58 15.03 8.08
N ASP A 130 -5.70 14.96 9.07
CA ASP A 130 -6.05 15.26 10.45
C ASP A 130 -6.22 16.78 10.62
N ASP A 131 -7.34 17.16 11.23
CA ASP A 131 -7.58 18.44 11.89
C ASP A 131 -7.67 18.11 13.39
N THR A 132 -6.54 18.21 14.09
CA THR A 132 -6.41 17.64 15.44
C THR A 132 -7.18 18.44 16.47
N ASP A 133 -7.31 19.75 16.30
CA ASP A 133 -7.95 20.66 17.25
C ASP A 133 -9.37 21.09 16.83
N GLY A 134 -9.75 20.80 15.58
CA GLY A 134 -11.13 20.96 15.09
C GLY A 134 -11.48 22.39 14.73
N ASP A 135 -10.50 23.22 14.37
CA ASP A 135 -10.73 24.62 14.02
C ASP A 135 -11.07 24.85 12.53
N GLY A 136 -11.02 23.79 11.72
CA GLY A 136 -11.38 23.79 10.30
C GLY A 136 -10.18 23.85 9.36
N ALA A 137 -8.99 24.14 9.84
CA ALA A 137 -7.76 24.00 9.08
C ALA A 137 -7.13 22.63 9.33
N ILE A 138 -6.68 21.97 8.27
CA ILE A 138 -5.96 20.70 8.43
C ILE A 138 -4.55 20.96 8.97
N ASN A 139 -4.00 20.02 9.75
CA ASN A 139 -2.69 20.13 10.40
C ASN A 139 -1.55 20.60 9.48
N ASP A 140 -1.61 20.28 8.19
CA ASP A 140 -0.57 20.61 7.21
C ASP A 140 -0.51 22.11 6.86
N ILE A 141 -1.62 22.81 6.97
CA ILE A 141 -1.72 24.26 6.71
C ILE A 141 -1.88 25.06 7.99
N ASP A 142 -2.25 24.41 9.10
CA ASP A 142 -2.46 25.04 10.39
C ASP A 142 -1.11 25.44 11.03
N PRO A 143 -0.94 26.71 11.42
CA PRO A 143 0.25 27.18 12.15
C PRO A 143 0.44 26.55 13.54
N GLU A 144 -0.62 26.12 14.21
CA GLU A 144 -0.63 25.57 15.57
C GLU A 144 -1.55 24.34 15.71
N PRO A 145 -1.26 23.20 15.05
CA PRO A 145 -2.17 22.07 14.84
C PRO A 145 -2.77 21.38 16.09
N GLU A 146 -2.33 21.75 17.28
CA GLU A 146 -2.84 21.21 18.56
C GLU A 146 -3.62 22.25 19.37
N ILE A 147 -3.76 23.49 18.89
CA ILE A 147 -4.37 24.62 19.62
C ILE A 147 -5.33 25.33 18.68
N PRO A 148 -6.66 25.20 18.89
CA PRO A 148 -7.64 25.81 18.00
C PRO A 148 -7.36 27.31 17.80
N ASN A 149 -7.12 27.69 16.58
CA ASN A 149 -6.94 29.09 16.19
C ASN A 149 -8.31 29.78 16.09
N ALA A 150 -8.36 31.04 16.47
CA ALA A 150 -9.61 31.78 16.40
C ALA A 150 -9.87 32.24 14.96
N ASP A 151 -11.04 31.95 14.44
CA ASP A 151 -11.63 32.64 13.29
C ASP A 151 -12.20 33.98 13.82
N VAL A 152 -11.43 35.07 13.69
CA VAL A 152 -11.66 36.34 14.43
C VAL A 152 -12.87 37.08 13.90
N ASP A 153 -13.14 37.08 12.62
CA ASP A 153 -14.26 37.77 11.97
C ASP A 153 -15.36 36.81 11.51
N ASN A 154 -15.16 35.53 11.78
CA ASN A 154 -16.10 34.45 11.50
C ASN A 154 -16.41 34.25 10.02
N ASP A 155 -15.38 34.32 9.19
CA ASP A 155 -15.49 34.09 7.74
C ASP A 155 -15.13 32.65 7.32
N GLY A 156 -14.59 31.84 8.21
CA GLY A 156 -14.26 30.42 7.94
C GLY A 156 -12.78 30.16 7.79
N VAL A 157 -11.95 31.20 7.71
CA VAL A 157 -10.49 31.10 7.69
C VAL A 157 -9.92 31.44 9.06
N ILE A 158 -9.04 30.60 9.57
CA ILE A 158 -8.42 30.80 10.88
C ILE A 158 -7.42 31.95 10.86
N ALA A 159 -7.32 32.67 11.98
CA ALA A 159 -6.29 33.70 12.17
C ALA A 159 -4.89 33.12 11.95
N GLY A 160 -4.11 33.79 11.12
CA GLY A 160 -2.77 33.32 10.72
C GLY A 160 -2.71 32.77 9.30
N LEU A 161 -3.82 32.27 8.77
CA LEU A 161 -4.03 32.00 7.34
C LEU A 161 -4.79 33.13 6.67
N ASP A 162 -5.71 33.77 7.39
CA ASP A 162 -6.46 34.91 6.88
C ASP A 162 -5.55 36.14 6.68
N SER A 163 -5.65 36.75 5.53
CA SER A 163 -4.91 37.96 5.16
C SER A 163 -5.44 39.22 5.87
N ASN A 164 -6.63 39.16 6.46
CA ASN A 164 -7.26 40.30 7.17
C ASN A 164 -8.32 39.83 8.20
N ASP A 165 -7.88 39.40 9.37
CA ASP A 165 -8.68 38.98 10.55
C ASP A 165 -9.79 39.94 11.01
N ASN A 166 -10.14 40.94 10.26
CA ASN A 166 -11.17 41.93 10.64
C ASN A 166 -12.17 42.19 9.52
N SER A 167 -12.16 41.43 8.46
CA SER A 167 -13.02 41.64 7.29
C SER A 167 -13.23 40.36 6.52
N GLY A 168 -14.39 39.72 6.62
CA GLY A 168 -14.80 38.57 5.84
C GLY A 168 -14.94 38.83 4.31
N ASN A 169 -14.18 39.75 3.76
CA ASN A 169 -14.07 40.02 2.31
C ASN A 169 -12.75 39.48 1.74
N THR A 170 -12.03 38.67 2.45
CA THR A 170 -10.88 37.90 1.97
C THR A 170 -11.37 36.81 1.02
N ASP A 171 -10.50 36.27 0.22
CA ASP A 171 -10.72 35.20 -0.75
C ASP A 171 -9.42 34.37 -0.73
N TYR A 172 -9.38 33.38 0.14
CA TYR A 172 -8.16 32.63 0.47
C TYR A 172 -7.68 31.77 -0.71
N ASP A 173 -8.59 31.07 -1.37
CA ASP A 173 -8.27 30.16 -2.49
C ASP A 173 -8.28 30.83 -3.86
N ASN A 174 -8.72 32.13 -3.92
CA ASN A 174 -8.74 32.99 -5.10
C ASN A 174 -9.67 32.48 -6.23
N ASP A 175 -10.79 31.88 -5.88
CA ASP A 175 -11.80 31.45 -6.85
C ASP A 175 -12.74 32.58 -7.30
N GLY A 176 -12.79 33.65 -6.50
CA GLY A 176 -13.58 34.89 -6.72
C GLY A 176 -14.90 34.90 -5.95
N VAL A 177 -15.10 34.02 -4.97
CA VAL A 177 -16.06 34.14 -3.88
C VAL A 177 -15.28 34.63 -2.64
N ASN A 178 -15.93 35.32 -1.71
CA ASN A 178 -15.25 35.69 -0.46
C ASN A 178 -15.43 34.59 0.56
N ASP A 179 -14.43 34.39 1.43
CA ASP A 179 -14.40 33.35 2.47
C ASP A 179 -15.69 33.30 3.30
N LYS A 180 -16.21 34.50 3.67
CA LYS A 180 -17.48 34.58 4.40
C LYS A 180 -18.69 34.16 3.59
N ASP A 181 -18.75 34.50 2.31
CA ASP A 181 -19.83 34.10 1.44
C ASP A 181 -19.79 32.60 1.19
N GLU A 182 -18.59 31.99 1.14
CA GLU A 182 -18.40 30.56 1.05
C GLU A 182 -18.89 29.83 2.29
N LYS A 183 -18.43 30.26 3.48
CA LYS A 183 -18.92 29.72 4.75
C LYS A 183 -20.44 29.80 4.88
N ASP A 184 -21.02 30.98 4.53
CA ASP A 184 -22.47 31.19 4.61
C ASP A 184 -23.23 30.36 3.55
N ASN A 185 -22.60 30.03 2.44
CA ASN A 185 -23.12 29.21 1.36
C ASN A 185 -22.85 27.72 1.56
N GLY A 186 -21.90 27.35 2.43
CA GLY A 186 -21.50 25.96 2.73
C GLY A 186 -20.45 25.39 1.79
N THR A 187 -19.74 26.26 1.05
CA THR A 187 -18.53 25.92 0.33
C THR A 187 -17.29 26.07 1.24
N SER A 188 -16.16 25.56 0.81
CA SER A 188 -14.92 25.59 1.58
C SER A 188 -14.08 26.80 1.22
N PRO A 189 -13.79 27.73 2.14
CA PRO A 189 -12.92 28.86 1.86
C PRO A 189 -11.45 28.46 1.56
N TYR A 190 -11.11 27.19 1.66
CA TYR A 190 -9.78 26.66 1.37
C TYR A 190 -9.67 25.96 0.00
N LEU A 191 -10.79 25.75 -0.71
CA LEU A 191 -10.86 24.97 -1.96
C LEU A 191 -11.70 25.70 -3.00
N ALA A 192 -11.10 26.17 -4.07
CA ALA A 192 -11.74 26.90 -5.15
C ALA A 192 -12.82 26.12 -5.95
N ASP A 193 -12.97 24.84 -5.70
CA ASP A 193 -13.95 23.91 -6.25
C ASP A 193 -14.23 22.90 -5.11
N THR A 194 -15.23 23.21 -4.29
CA THR A 194 -15.52 22.48 -3.04
C THR A 194 -15.91 21.03 -3.29
N ASP A 195 -16.62 20.73 -4.37
CA ASP A 195 -17.09 19.38 -4.66
C ASP A 195 -16.27 18.67 -5.75
N ASN A 196 -15.22 19.35 -6.22
CA ASN A 196 -14.25 18.86 -7.20
C ASN A 196 -14.89 18.29 -8.48
N ASP A 197 -15.95 18.93 -8.95
CA ASP A 197 -16.63 18.55 -10.19
C ASP A 197 -15.99 19.22 -11.43
N GLY A 198 -15.06 20.15 -11.24
CA GLY A 198 -14.33 20.89 -12.26
C GLY A 198 -14.93 22.26 -12.56
N ILE A 199 -15.89 22.72 -11.76
CA ILE A 199 -16.49 24.05 -11.82
C ILE A 199 -16.17 24.74 -10.50
N ASN A 200 -15.58 25.93 -10.54
CA ASN A 200 -15.29 26.69 -9.32
C ASN A 200 -16.58 27.10 -8.61
N ASP A 201 -16.55 27.18 -7.29
CA ASP A 201 -17.69 27.52 -6.42
C ASP A 201 -18.43 28.78 -6.84
N LYS A 202 -17.71 29.77 -7.39
CA LYS A 202 -18.27 30.96 -7.97
C LYS A 202 -19.28 30.72 -9.10
N ASP A 203 -19.02 29.73 -9.93
CA ASP A 203 -19.81 29.44 -11.15
C ASP A 203 -20.69 28.20 -10.95
N ASP A 204 -20.60 27.54 -9.78
CA ASP A 204 -21.36 26.37 -9.41
C ASP A 204 -22.51 26.69 -8.41
N PRO A 205 -23.75 26.71 -8.85
CA PRO A 205 -24.90 26.92 -7.97
C PRO A 205 -25.30 25.66 -7.18
N SER A 206 -24.66 24.50 -7.43
CA SER A 206 -25.06 23.20 -6.86
C SER A 206 -24.20 22.76 -5.67
N SER A 207 -23.17 23.50 -5.32
CA SER A 207 -22.08 23.19 -4.37
C SER A 207 -22.47 22.85 -2.92
N LEU A 208 -23.72 22.82 -2.56
CA LEU A 208 -24.14 23.02 -1.16
C LEU A 208 -24.46 21.77 -0.37
N SER A 209 -24.50 20.58 -0.96
CA SER A 209 -24.97 19.40 -0.23
C SER A 209 -23.89 18.36 0.10
N CYS A 210 -22.71 18.46 -0.49
CA CYS A 210 -21.72 17.38 -0.46
C CYS A 210 -20.30 17.92 -0.25
N ALA A 211 -19.75 17.72 0.93
CA ALA A 211 -18.40 18.16 1.23
C ALA A 211 -17.34 17.30 0.50
N VAL A 212 -16.46 17.93 -0.24
CA VAL A 212 -15.22 17.33 -0.69
C VAL A 212 -14.23 17.29 0.47
N LYS A 213 -13.55 16.15 0.62
CA LYS A 213 -12.53 15.96 1.63
C LYS A 213 -11.19 15.72 0.98
N ASN A 214 -10.16 16.29 1.54
CA ASN A 214 -8.79 16.05 1.15
C ASN A 214 -8.20 14.86 1.92
N PHE A 215 -7.28 14.12 1.29
CA PHE A 215 -6.71 12.91 1.84
C PHE A 215 -5.19 12.91 1.71
N ASP A 216 -4.51 12.39 2.70
CA ASP A 216 -3.12 11.98 2.56
C ASP A 216 -3.07 10.63 1.82
N LEU A 217 -2.28 10.59 0.75
CA LEU A 217 -2.19 9.41 -0.11
C LEU A 217 -1.00 8.54 0.29
N ASP A 218 -1.31 7.31 0.68
CA ASP A 218 -0.33 6.30 1.03
C ASP A 218 0.04 5.43 -0.19
N LEU A 219 1.18 4.73 -0.10
CA LEU A 219 1.67 3.77 -1.08
C LEU A 219 1.83 4.35 -2.50
N ILE A 220 2.17 5.63 -2.58
CA ILE A 220 2.53 6.32 -3.81
C ILE A 220 4.00 6.74 -3.71
N TYR A 221 4.83 6.24 -4.61
CA TYR A 221 6.27 6.36 -4.60
C TYR A 221 6.75 7.22 -5.77
N GLY A 222 7.53 8.25 -5.49
CA GLY A 222 8.07 9.17 -6.48
C GLY A 222 7.36 10.52 -6.51
N ASN A 223 7.21 11.14 -7.69
CA ASN A 223 6.66 12.48 -7.84
C ASN A 223 5.12 12.46 -7.94
N LYS A 224 4.43 12.67 -6.84
CA LYS A 224 2.95 12.68 -6.76
C LYS A 224 2.31 13.75 -7.68
N ASN A 225 3.04 14.80 -8.03
CA ASN A 225 2.56 15.91 -8.88
C ASN A 225 2.89 15.73 -10.37
N GLU A 226 3.42 14.57 -10.76
CA GLU A 226 3.73 14.29 -12.15
C GLU A 226 2.45 14.14 -12.97
N THR A 227 2.41 14.79 -14.14
CA THR A 227 1.41 14.50 -15.17
C THR A 227 1.93 13.36 -16.04
N PHE A 228 1.16 12.30 -16.18
CA PHE A 228 1.53 11.09 -16.90
C PHE A 228 0.44 10.68 -17.89
N THR A 229 0.77 9.82 -18.85
CA THR A 229 -0.23 9.22 -19.73
C THR A 229 -0.80 7.96 -19.10
N LEU A 230 -2.12 7.92 -18.94
CA LEU A 230 -2.85 6.73 -18.52
C LEU A 230 -3.57 6.13 -19.70
N LYS A 231 -3.44 4.81 -19.89
CA LYS A 231 -4.09 4.09 -20.99
C LYS A 231 -4.85 2.88 -20.45
N VAL A 232 -6.08 2.73 -20.87
CA VAL A 232 -6.95 1.60 -20.54
C VAL A 232 -7.41 0.94 -21.83
N SER A 233 -7.09 -0.32 -22.01
CA SER A 233 -7.43 -1.08 -23.22
C SER A 233 -8.26 -2.33 -22.86
N LYS A 234 -9.20 -2.70 -23.71
CA LYS A 234 -9.98 -3.93 -23.56
C LYS A 234 -9.13 -5.14 -23.92
N LEU A 235 -9.19 -6.20 -23.10
CA LEU A 235 -8.50 -7.47 -23.39
C LEU A 235 -9.15 -8.21 -24.54
N THR A 236 -8.32 -8.76 -25.43
CA THR A 236 -8.73 -9.73 -26.43
C THR A 236 -8.36 -11.16 -26.07
N ASP A 237 -7.43 -11.33 -25.13
CA ASP A 237 -7.08 -12.62 -24.57
C ASP A 237 -8.04 -13.03 -23.45
N PHE A 238 -8.19 -14.34 -23.28
CA PHE A 238 -8.99 -14.92 -22.22
C PHE A 238 -8.09 -15.35 -21.04
N ILE A 239 -8.33 -14.82 -19.86
CA ILE A 239 -7.65 -15.24 -18.64
C ILE A 239 -8.31 -16.51 -18.11
N GLN A 240 -7.58 -17.61 -18.13
CA GLN A 240 -8.07 -18.93 -17.77
C GLN A 240 -7.90 -19.20 -16.26
N ASN A 241 -8.82 -19.97 -15.69
CA ASN A 241 -8.71 -20.44 -14.31
C ASN A 241 -7.87 -21.71 -14.19
N LEU A 242 -8.00 -22.61 -15.18
CA LEU A 242 -7.28 -23.90 -15.22
C LEU A 242 -6.28 -23.90 -16.37
N ASP A 243 -5.15 -24.59 -16.19
CA ASP A 243 -4.10 -24.67 -17.19
C ASP A 243 -4.41 -25.76 -18.24
N PRO A 244 -4.59 -25.40 -19.53
CA PRO A 244 -4.82 -26.36 -20.59
C PRO A 244 -3.64 -27.34 -20.79
N SER A 245 -2.42 -26.96 -20.42
CA SER A 245 -1.24 -27.82 -20.57
C SER A 245 -1.24 -28.99 -19.58
N THR A 246 -2.01 -28.90 -18.50
CA THR A 246 -2.20 -29.94 -17.49
C THR A 246 -3.50 -30.71 -17.67
N ASN A 247 -4.13 -30.66 -18.87
CA ASN A 247 -5.47 -31.15 -19.14
C ASN A 247 -6.56 -30.55 -18.25
N LEU A 248 -6.38 -29.31 -17.80
CA LEU A 248 -7.26 -28.56 -16.88
C LEU A 248 -7.34 -29.17 -15.46
N GLU A 249 -6.28 -29.86 -15.03
CA GLU A 249 -6.20 -30.44 -13.69
C GLU A 249 -5.62 -29.45 -12.67
N GLU A 250 -4.77 -28.50 -13.11
CA GLU A 250 -4.11 -27.52 -12.26
C GLU A 250 -4.62 -26.10 -12.52
N GLU A 251 -4.46 -25.24 -11.52
CA GLU A 251 -4.73 -23.81 -11.67
C GLU A 251 -3.73 -23.17 -12.64
N LYS A 252 -4.22 -22.31 -13.55
CA LYS A 252 -3.36 -21.49 -14.40
C LYS A 252 -2.70 -20.41 -13.56
N LYS A 253 -1.36 -20.46 -13.47
CA LYS A 253 -0.53 -19.45 -12.86
C LYS A 253 -0.16 -18.40 -13.91
N TYR A 254 -0.22 -17.13 -13.53
CA TYR A 254 0.22 -16.01 -14.35
C TYR A 254 1.40 -15.30 -13.70
N PHE A 255 2.41 -15.02 -14.53
CA PHE A 255 3.68 -14.46 -14.09
C PHE A 255 3.85 -13.02 -14.56
N SER A 256 4.76 -12.31 -13.91
CA SER A 256 5.05 -10.90 -14.18
C SER A 256 5.60 -10.62 -15.57
N ASP A 257 6.07 -11.63 -16.28
CA ASP A 257 6.63 -11.58 -17.65
C ASP A 257 5.63 -12.10 -18.72
N ASP A 258 4.39 -12.44 -18.35
CA ASP A 258 3.36 -12.83 -19.30
C ASP A 258 2.95 -11.62 -20.17
N THR A 259 2.46 -11.93 -21.37
CA THR A 259 2.00 -10.92 -22.34
C THR A 259 0.54 -11.12 -22.68
N PHE A 260 -0.18 -10.02 -22.88
CA PHE A 260 -1.61 -10.01 -23.18
C PHE A 260 -1.91 -9.15 -24.40
N ASN A 261 -2.81 -9.64 -25.25
CA ASN A 261 -3.30 -8.88 -26.38
C ASN A 261 -4.50 -8.02 -26.00
N VAL A 262 -4.54 -6.82 -26.53
CA VAL A 262 -5.60 -5.83 -26.31
C VAL A 262 -6.18 -5.33 -27.63
N ASP A 263 -7.36 -4.71 -27.59
CA ASP A 263 -7.93 -4.04 -28.75
C ASP A 263 -7.05 -2.89 -29.20
N ALA A 264 -7.02 -2.65 -30.50
CA ALA A 264 -6.23 -1.58 -31.11
C ALA A 264 -6.72 -0.16 -30.71
N THR A 265 -8.02 -0.02 -30.41
CA THR A 265 -8.61 1.23 -29.93
C THR A 265 -8.73 1.14 -28.41
N PRO A 266 -8.01 1.95 -27.63
CA PRO A 266 -8.12 1.96 -26.18
C PRO A 266 -9.48 2.54 -25.75
N LEU A 267 -9.97 2.09 -24.58
CA LEU A 267 -11.14 2.66 -23.92
C LEU A 267 -10.85 4.08 -23.41
N PHE A 268 -9.60 4.35 -23.07
CA PHE A 268 -9.09 5.65 -22.64
C PHE A 268 -7.59 5.74 -22.92
N GLU A 269 -7.12 6.89 -23.40
CA GLU A 269 -5.69 7.23 -23.49
C GLU A 269 -5.56 8.76 -23.46
N ASP A 270 -5.13 9.31 -22.32
CA ASP A 270 -4.92 10.75 -22.14
C ASP A 270 -4.03 11.04 -20.93
N SER A 271 -3.68 12.31 -20.78
CA SER A 271 -2.94 12.83 -19.63
C SER A 271 -3.77 12.75 -18.35
N TYR A 272 -3.12 12.41 -17.25
CA TYR A 272 -3.72 12.35 -15.92
C TYR A 272 -2.75 12.89 -14.87
N THR A 273 -3.30 13.52 -13.82
CA THR A 273 -2.56 13.95 -12.63
C THR A 273 -3.33 13.45 -11.42
N ILE A 274 -2.61 12.97 -10.40
CA ILE A 274 -3.23 12.49 -9.16
C ILE A 274 -3.97 13.63 -8.48
N THR A 275 -5.19 13.37 -8.02
CA THR A 275 -5.90 14.24 -7.09
C THR A 275 -5.94 13.60 -5.70
N THR A 276 -5.82 14.42 -4.67
CA THR A 276 -5.91 14.00 -3.27
C THR A 276 -7.34 14.01 -2.74
N ASN A 277 -8.28 14.60 -3.49
CA ASN A 277 -9.66 14.74 -3.09
C ASN A 277 -10.49 13.49 -3.44
N ASN A 278 -11.53 13.22 -2.65
CA ASN A 278 -12.60 12.31 -3.06
C ASN A 278 -13.42 12.96 -4.20
N TYR A 279 -14.22 12.13 -4.87
CA TYR A 279 -15.20 12.61 -5.84
C TYR A 279 -16.58 12.54 -5.22
N VAL A 280 -17.37 13.59 -5.42
CA VAL A 280 -18.75 13.64 -4.98
C VAL A 280 -19.66 13.66 -6.19
N ILE A 281 -20.68 12.82 -6.18
CA ILE A 281 -21.67 12.73 -7.25
C ILE A 281 -23.03 13.02 -6.64
N GLU A 282 -23.67 14.08 -7.07
CA GLU A 282 -25.03 14.40 -6.71
C GLU A 282 -26.04 13.52 -7.45
N ARG A 283 -27.00 12.98 -6.71
CA ARG A 283 -28.08 12.16 -7.27
C ARG A 283 -29.42 12.68 -6.77
N PRO A 284 -30.47 12.75 -7.64
CA PRO A 284 -31.79 13.14 -7.20
C PRO A 284 -32.31 12.23 -6.07
N SER A 285 -32.68 12.81 -4.94
CA SER A 285 -33.24 12.07 -3.79
C SER A 285 -34.71 11.71 -3.96
N GLY A 286 -35.42 12.37 -4.86
CA GLY A 286 -36.86 12.32 -4.98
C GLY A 286 -37.62 13.16 -3.94
N ALA A 287 -36.92 13.79 -2.99
CA ALA A 287 -37.51 14.75 -2.06
C ALA A 287 -37.66 16.13 -2.70
N THR A 288 -38.52 16.97 -2.09
CA THR A 288 -38.63 18.39 -2.47
C THR A 288 -37.73 19.20 -1.55
N ASP A 289 -36.92 20.07 -2.13
CA ASP A 289 -36.09 20.98 -1.38
C ASP A 289 -36.90 21.91 -0.46
N ASP A 290 -36.50 22.04 0.82
CA ASP A 290 -37.11 23.01 1.77
C ASP A 290 -36.21 24.27 1.82
N PRO A 291 -36.66 25.39 1.28
CA PRO A 291 -35.83 26.60 1.22
C PRO A 291 -35.54 27.23 2.60
N ASN A 292 -36.01 26.62 3.70
CA ASN A 292 -35.71 27.09 5.06
C ASN A 292 -34.57 26.28 5.72
N THR A 293 -34.02 25.29 5.05
CA THR A 293 -32.85 24.51 5.51
C THR A 293 -31.60 24.91 4.74
N THR A 294 -30.46 24.63 5.30
CA THR A 294 -29.15 24.85 4.64
C THR A 294 -28.69 23.65 3.81
N VAL A 295 -29.49 22.59 3.77
CA VAL A 295 -29.21 21.37 3.03
C VAL A 295 -30.22 21.22 1.92
N ASN A 296 -29.78 20.92 0.70
CA ASN A 296 -30.65 20.63 -0.42
C ASN A 296 -31.17 19.19 -0.32
N GLU A 297 -32.41 19.02 0.16
CA GLU A 297 -32.99 17.69 0.33
C GLU A 297 -33.40 17.02 -0.98
N SER A 298 -33.37 17.73 -2.09
CA SER A 298 -33.71 17.17 -3.41
C SER A 298 -32.58 16.30 -3.99
N VAL A 299 -31.38 16.34 -3.38
CA VAL A 299 -30.22 15.57 -3.81
C VAL A 299 -29.67 14.71 -2.67
N THR A 300 -29.04 13.61 -3.04
CA THR A 300 -28.21 12.77 -2.17
C THR A 300 -26.83 12.67 -2.78
N CYS A 301 -25.80 12.61 -1.93
CA CYS A 301 -24.42 12.54 -2.37
C CYS A 301 -23.89 11.10 -2.35
N GLU A 302 -23.34 10.68 -3.45
CA GLU A 302 -22.53 9.47 -3.54
C GLU A 302 -21.06 9.88 -3.50
N THR A 303 -20.33 9.49 -2.47
CA THR A 303 -18.92 9.76 -2.34
C THR A 303 -18.09 8.61 -2.90
N ILE A 304 -17.16 8.91 -3.81
CA ILE A 304 -16.17 7.98 -4.34
C ILE A 304 -14.81 8.36 -3.74
N PRO A 305 -14.09 7.44 -3.10
CA PRO A 305 -12.79 7.73 -2.50
C PRO A 305 -11.79 8.34 -3.48
N ALA A 306 -10.82 9.11 -2.96
CA ALA A 306 -9.68 9.58 -3.73
C ALA A 306 -9.02 8.40 -4.49
N GLY A 307 -8.76 8.58 -5.78
CA GLY A 307 -8.31 7.50 -6.63
C GLY A 307 -8.18 7.89 -8.09
N ILE A 308 -7.84 6.93 -8.91
CA ILE A 308 -7.95 7.07 -10.36
C ILE A 308 -9.43 7.05 -10.71
N ARG A 309 -9.96 8.19 -11.18
CA ARG A 309 -11.29 8.29 -11.77
C ARG A 309 -11.19 8.90 -13.15
N ILE A 310 -11.50 8.11 -14.17
CA ILE A 310 -11.43 8.55 -15.56
C ILE A 310 -12.71 8.20 -16.30
N LYS A 311 -13.17 9.12 -17.14
CA LYS A 311 -14.29 8.89 -18.06
C LYS A 311 -13.77 8.17 -19.31
N LEU A 312 -14.29 6.97 -19.56
CA LEU A 312 -13.93 6.19 -20.74
C LEU A 312 -14.52 6.83 -22.01
N ASN A 313 -13.71 6.87 -23.09
CA ASN A 313 -14.09 7.50 -24.35
C ASN A 313 -14.84 6.54 -25.28
N GLU A 314 -14.46 5.26 -25.28
CA GLU A 314 -15.13 4.22 -26.06
C GLU A 314 -16.13 3.48 -25.18
N ILE A 315 -17.40 3.73 -25.40
CA ILE A 315 -18.50 3.25 -24.54
C ILE A 315 -19.45 2.26 -25.23
N SER A 316 -19.23 1.95 -26.51
CA SER A 316 -20.13 1.07 -27.29
C SER A 316 -20.33 -0.30 -26.67
N ILE A 317 -19.25 -0.90 -26.12
CA ILE A 317 -19.32 -2.22 -25.44
C ILE A 317 -20.20 -2.18 -24.18
N PHE A 318 -20.35 -1.02 -23.54
CA PHE A 318 -21.19 -0.88 -22.37
C PHE A 318 -22.67 -0.65 -22.75
N GLN A 319 -22.94 -0.12 -23.96
CA GLN A 319 -24.28 -0.15 -24.52
C GLN A 319 -24.68 -1.59 -24.87
N ASP A 320 -23.78 -2.34 -25.54
CA ASP A 320 -24.00 -3.76 -25.82
C ASP A 320 -24.26 -4.57 -24.53
N LEU A 321 -23.66 -4.14 -23.40
CA LEU A 321 -23.91 -4.75 -22.07
C LEU A 321 -25.36 -4.51 -21.60
N LEU A 322 -25.86 -3.28 -21.72
CA LEU A 322 -27.26 -2.98 -21.33
C LEU A 322 -28.24 -3.72 -22.26
N ASP A 323 -27.99 -3.72 -23.56
CA ASP A 323 -28.78 -4.40 -24.56
C ASP A 323 -28.81 -5.93 -24.39
N ALA A 324 -27.85 -6.49 -23.64
CA ALA A 324 -27.75 -7.92 -23.33
C ALA A 324 -28.57 -8.33 -22.08
N GLU A 325 -29.41 -7.47 -21.52
CA GLU A 325 -30.27 -7.83 -20.40
C GLU A 325 -31.11 -9.08 -20.70
N GLY A 326 -31.19 -9.99 -19.74
CA GLY A 326 -31.94 -11.23 -19.87
C GLY A 326 -31.31 -12.27 -20.83
N SER A 327 -30.15 -12.00 -21.43
CA SER A 327 -29.45 -12.91 -22.32
C SER A 327 -28.55 -13.90 -21.55
N ASP A 328 -28.08 -14.93 -22.27
CA ASP A 328 -27.14 -15.92 -21.72
C ASP A 328 -25.78 -15.28 -21.34
N GLU A 329 -25.39 -14.18 -21.97
CA GLU A 329 -24.13 -13.46 -21.75
C GLU A 329 -24.02 -12.94 -20.31
N LEU A 330 -25.14 -12.50 -19.74
CA LEU A 330 -25.19 -11.94 -18.38
C LEU A 330 -25.70 -12.93 -17.33
N ALA A 331 -26.09 -14.16 -17.74
CA ALA A 331 -26.67 -15.16 -16.85
C ALA A 331 -25.69 -15.67 -15.76
N SER A 332 -24.38 -15.52 -15.98
CA SER A 332 -23.33 -15.90 -15.04
C SER A 332 -22.04 -15.13 -15.26
N ASN A 333 -21.21 -15.02 -14.22
CA ASN A 333 -19.88 -14.43 -14.35
C ASN A 333 -18.97 -15.19 -15.34
N SER A 334 -19.17 -16.50 -15.49
CA SER A 334 -18.44 -17.29 -16.50
C SER A 334 -18.80 -16.85 -17.94
N ASN A 335 -20.07 -16.59 -18.21
CA ASN A 335 -20.53 -16.11 -19.50
C ASN A 335 -20.12 -14.66 -19.74
N PHE A 336 -20.29 -13.82 -18.72
CA PHE A 336 -19.89 -12.41 -18.77
C PHE A 336 -18.41 -12.23 -19.14
N LYS A 337 -17.50 -13.06 -18.58
CA LYS A 337 -16.07 -13.04 -18.92
C LYS A 337 -15.77 -13.43 -20.37
N ASN A 338 -16.69 -14.12 -21.07
CA ASN A 338 -16.57 -14.33 -22.52
C ASN A 338 -17.02 -13.07 -23.30
N PHE A 339 -18.02 -12.36 -22.79
CA PHE A 339 -18.54 -11.14 -23.38
C PHE A 339 -17.56 -9.95 -23.19
N LEU A 340 -17.10 -9.72 -21.96
CA LEU A 340 -16.13 -8.67 -21.60
C LEU A 340 -14.99 -9.27 -20.77
N ARG A 341 -13.87 -9.58 -21.46
CA ARG A 341 -12.77 -10.39 -20.91
C ARG A 341 -11.97 -9.69 -19.82
N GLY A 342 -11.97 -8.36 -19.83
CA GLY A 342 -11.23 -7.54 -18.89
C GLY A 342 -10.57 -6.33 -19.51
N VAL A 343 -9.71 -5.70 -18.76
CA VAL A 343 -8.95 -4.50 -19.15
C VAL A 343 -7.48 -4.65 -18.83
N MET A 344 -6.64 -4.00 -19.63
CA MET A 344 -5.24 -3.72 -19.34
C MET A 344 -5.09 -2.24 -19.05
N ILE A 345 -4.41 -1.92 -17.95
CA ILE A 345 -4.15 -0.56 -17.50
C ILE A 345 -2.65 -0.34 -17.53
N GLU A 346 -2.23 0.63 -18.33
CA GLU A 346 -0.84 1.02 -18.54
C GLU A 346 -0.65 2.48 -18.13
N MET A 347 0.49 2.79 -17.57
CA MET A 347 0.85 4.14 -17.18
C MET A 347 2.25 4.46 -17.71
N ASP A 348 2.38 5.59 -18.39
CA ASP A 348 3.66 6.11 -18.84
C ASP A 348 4.02 7.33 -18.00
N ALA A 349 4.83 7.10 -16.97
CA ALA A 349 5.35 8.09 -16.04
C ALA A 349 6.88 8.07 -16.02
N THR A 350 7.47 9.17 -15.58
CA THR A 350 8.92 9.30 -15.46
C THR A 350 9.44 8.71 -14.15
N ASP A 351 8.83 9.08 -13.03
CA ASP A 351 9.20 8.58 -11.69
C ASP A 351 7.98 8.61 -10.74
N LEU A 352 7.01 7.76 -11.04
CA LEU A 352 5.81 7.61 -10.23
C LEU A 352 5.31 6.16 -10.28
N MET A 353 5.23 5.52 -9.11
CA MET A 353 4.69 4.16 -8.93
C MET A 353 3.62 4.19 -7.84
N MET A 354 2.47 3.63 -8.13
CA MET A 354 1.34 3.49 -7.21
C MET A 354 1.12 2.03 -6.87
N VAL A 355 0.78 1.74 -5.62
CA VAL A 355 0.27 0.43 -5.19
C VAL A 355 -1.23 0.56 -4.96
N LEU A 356 -2.03 -0.25 -5.63
CA LEU A 356 -3.47 -0.11 -5.73
C LEU A 356 -4.21 -1.34 -5.19
N ASN A 357 -5.37 -1.11 -4.57
CA ASN A 357 -6.29 -2.16 -4.17
C ASN A 357 -7.39 -2.35 -5.22
N LEU A 358 -7.20 -3.29 -6.13
CA LEU A 358 -8.16 -3.55 -7.20
C LEU A 358 -9.48 -4.17 -6.72
N LYS A 359 -9.53 -4.75 -5.52
CA LYS A 359 -10.78 -5.31 -4.97
C LYS A 359 -11.85 -4.22 -4.75
N ALA A 360 -11.41 -2.99 -4.52
CA ALA A 360 -12.30 -1.85 -4.40
C ALA A 360 -12.51 -1.10 -5.74
N GLY A 361 -11.81 -1.52 -6.80
CA GLY A 361 -11.93 -0.94 -8.15
C GLY A 361 -13.18 -1.41 -8.89
N PHE A 362 -13.76 -0.52 -9.69
CA PHE A 362 -14.92 -0.85 -10.51
C PHE A 362 -15.02 0.04 -11.77
N ILE A 363 -15.76 -0.44 -12.75
CA ILE A 363 -16.25 0.36 -13.87
C ILE A 363 -17.71 0.69 -13.58
N GLY A 364 -18.04 1.98 -13.46
CA GLY A 364 -19.40 2.47 -13.29
C GLY A 364 -20.00 2.86 -14.65
N VAL A 365 -21.14 2.28 -14.98
CA VAL A 365 -21.91 2.57 -16.20
C VAL A 365 -23.12 3.42 -15.80
N GLU A 366 -23.15 4.66 -16.22
CA GLU A 366 -24.27 5.56 -16.03
C GLU A 366 -25.15 5.55 -17.28
N TYR A 367 -26.46 5.46 -17.10
CA TYR A 367 -27.41 5.37 -18.22
C TYR A 367 -28.73 6.04 -17.89
N ASP A 368 -29.41 6.49 -18.92
CA ASP A 368 -30.80 6.93 -18.87
C ASP A 368 -31.72 5.81 -19.32
N TYR A 369 -32.92 5.73 -18.74
CA TYR A 369 -33.96 4.79 -19.13
C TYR A 369 -35.33 5.45 -19.08
N LYS A 370 -36.31 4.90 -19.79
CA LYS A 370 -37.69 5.40 -19.74
C LYS A 370 -38.44 4.71 -18.62
N LYS A 371 -39.28 5.49 -17.92
CA LYS A 371 -40.19 4.98 -16.91
C LYS A 371 -41.54 5.63 -17.01
N ASP A 372 -42.59 4.93 -16.60
CA ASP A 372 -43.96 5.46 -16.57
C ASP A 372 -44.11 6.50 -15.44
N GLY A 373 -44.74 7.59 -15.74
CA GLY A 373 -45.14 8.63 -14.79
C GLY A 373 -46.65 8.75 -14.74
N ASP A 374 -47.17 9.54 -13.79
CA ASP A 374 -48.63 9.70 -13.58
C ASP A 374 -49.39 10.19 -14.82
N THR A 375 -48.72 10.90 -15.71
CA THR A 375 -49.32 11.49 -16.93
C THR A 375 -48.48 11.34 -18.20
N ASP A 376 -47.15 11.18 -18.07
CA ASP A 376 -46.20 11.15 -19.18
C ASP A 376 -45.05 10.17 -18.89
N ILE A 377 -44.36 9.68 -19.95
CA ILE A 377 -43.13 8.89 -19.82
C ILE A 377 -42.02 9.82 -19.35
N LEU A 378 -41.36 9.45 -18.28
CA LEU A 378 -40.24 10.16 -17.67
C LEU A 378 -38.90 9.52 -18.02
N THR A 379 -37.82 10.27 -17.84
CA THR A 379 -36.47 9.74 -17.93
C THR A 379 -35.97 9.42 -16.50
N GLY A 380 -35.66 8.15 -16.27
CA GLY A 380 -34.96 7.70 -15.07
C GLY A 380 -33.44 7.69 -15.32
N LYS A 381 -32.67 7.69 -14.25
CA LYS A 381 -31.21 7.55 -14.28
C LYS A 381 -30.79 6.29 -13.54
N GLY A 382 -30.00 5.46 -14.20
CA GLY A 382 -29.45 4.24 -13.64
C GLY A 382 -27.93 4.30 -13.51
N ASN A 383 -27.41 3.47 -12.61
CA ASN A 383 -25.98 3.25 -12.45
C ASN A 383 -25.75 1.76 -12.20
N PHE A 384 -24.85 1.17 -12.96
CA PHE A 384 -24.46 -0.23 -12.83
C PHE A 384 -22.95 -0.32 -12.63
N ARG A 385 -22.49 -1.16 -11.69
CA ARG A 385 -21.06 -1.36 -11.40
C ARG A 385 -20.59 -2.73 -11.84
N ILE A 386 -19.46 -2.76 -12.50
CA ILE A 386 -18.72 -3.95 -12.90
C ILE A 386 -17.45 -3.99 -12.04
N SER A 387 -17.29 -5.03 -11.23
CA SER A 387 -16.16 -5.14 -10.28
C SER A 387 -14.86 -5.53 -10.95
N MET A 388 -13.76 -5.00 -10.41
CA MET A 388 -12.40 -5.44 -10.65
C MET A 388 -11.94 -6.27 -9.43
N GLY A 389 -11.16 -7.29 -9.62
CA GLY A 389 -10.53 -8.04 -8.52
C GLY A 389 -11.43 -8.94 -7.68
N GLU A 390 -12.70 -8.62 -7.44
CA GLU A 390 -13.64 -9.51 -6.76
C GLU A 390 -14.20 -10.55 -7.74
N ASN A 391 -14.08 -11.84 -7.40
CA ASN A 391 -14.45 -12.97 -8.28
C ASN A 391 -13.77 -12.94 -9.66
N SER A 392 -12.66 -12.23 -9.82
CA SER A 392 -11.88 -12.09 -11.04
C SER A 392 -10.39 -12.19 -10.75
N LYS A 393 -9.60 -12.55 -11.77
CA LYS A 393 -8.13 -12.57 -11.66
C LYS A 393 -7.57 -11.23 -12.09
N SER A 394 -6.67 -10.68 -11.28
CA SER A 394 -5.83 -9.55 -11.65
C SER A 394 -4.37 -9.97 -11.63
N ILE A 395 -3.57 -9.42 -12.53
CA ILE A 395 -2.19 -9.81 -12.79
C ILE A 395 -1.36 -8.53 -12.89
N ASN A 396 -0.19 -8.51 -12.24
CA ASN A 396 0.80 -7.46 -12.46
C ASN A 396 1.82 -7.91 -13.52
N ILE A 397 2.13 -7.03 -14.44
CA ILE A 397 3.18 -7.22 -15.44
C ILE A 397 4.32 -6.27 -15.07
N PHE A 398 5.55 -6.79 -14.99
CA PHE A 398 6.75 -6.00 -14.70
C PHE A 398 7.71 -6.03 -15.88
N GLU A 399 8.18 -4.84 -16.24
CA GLU A 399 9.24 -4.62 -17.21
C GLU A 399 10.41 -3.95 -16.49
N ASP A 400 11.45 -4.74 -16.19
CA ASP A 400 12.66 -4.28 -15.54
C ASP A 400 13.76 -3.99 -16.55
N GLU A 401 14.50 -2.88 -16.37
CA GLU A 401 15.77 -2.66 -17.04
C GLU A 401 16.78 -3.73 -16.62
N ALA A 402 17.73 -4.03 -17.50
CA ALA A 402 18.81 -4.96 -17.19
C ALA A 402 19.68 -4.40 -16.06
N TYR A 403 19.91 -5.21 -15.03
CA TYR A 403 20.78 -4.80 -13.91
C TYR A 403 22.22 -4.59 -14.37
N PRO A 404 22.88 -3.54 -13.88
CA PRO A 404 24.30 -3.33 -14.16
C PRO A 404 25.16 -4.40 -13.47
N ALA A 405 26.41 -4.55 -13.94
CA ALA A 405 27.33 -5.58 -13.43
C ALA A 405 27.65 -5.44 -11.94
N GLU A 406 27.52 -4.24 -11.40
CA GLU A 406 27.76 -3.91 -9.99
C GLU A 406 26.79 -4.63 -9.03
N VAL A 407 25.62 -5.08 -9.53
CA VAL A 407 24.66 -5.87 -8.72
C VAL A 407 25.20 -7.27 -8.38
N ASN A 408 26.23 -7.74 -9.08
CA ASN A 408 26.99 -8.95 -8.73
C ASN A 408 26.11 -10.17 -8.43
N ILE A 409 25.20 -10.49 -9.37
CA ILE A 409 24.34 -11.68 -9.23
C ILE A 409 25.23 -12.94 -9.18
N ASP A 410 24.92 -13.83 -8.22
CA ASP A 410 25.59 -15.11 -7.95
C ASP A 410 27.03 -15.01 -7.42
N GLU A 411 27.54 -13.83 -7.14
CA GLU A 411 28.82 -13.68 -6.47
C GLU A 411 28.73 -14.13 -5.00
N GLN A 412 29.67 -14.96 -4.57
CA GLN A 412 29.80 -15.41 -3.19
C GLN A 412 30.48 -14.34 -2.34
N ASN A 413 29.89 -14.01 -1.21
CA ASN A 413 30.41 -13.02 -0.27
C ASN A 413 30.74 -11.67 -0.94
N PRO A 414 29.76 -11.04 -1.62
CA PRO A 414 29.99 -9.77 -2.29
C PRO A 414 30.22 -8.63 -1.29
N ASP A 415 30.74 -7.51 -1.76
CA ASP A 415 30.92 -6.29 -0.96
C ASP A 415 29.56 -5.64 -0.63
N ASN A 416 28.60 -5.75 -1.54
CA ASN A 416 27.25 -5.20 -1.40
C ASN A 416 26.19 -6.28 -1.59
N LEU A 417 25.15 -6.22 -0.76
CA LEU A 417 23.94 -7.03 -0.89
C LEU A 417 22.82 -6.17 -1.44
N PHE A 418 22.08 -6.72 -2.40
CA PHE A 418 21.05 -6.02 -3.14
C PHE A 418 19.69 -6.67 -2.90
N VAL A 419 18.76 -5.91 -2.34
CA VAL A 419 17.38 -6.37 -2.08
C VAL A 419 16.41 -5.44 -2.80
N LYS A 420 15.59 -5.98 -3.69
CA LYS A 420 14.59 -5.26 -4.48
C LYS A 420 13.30 -6.05 -4.56
N GLY A 421 12.17 -5.39 -4.40
CA GLY A 421 10.85 -5.99 -4.56
C GLY A 421 10.44 -6.25 -6.02
N GLY A 422 9.23 -6.76 -6.22
CA GLY A 422 8.75 -7.18 -7.53
C GLY A 422 9.46 -8.44 -8.03
N ALA A 423 9.74 -8.53 -9.33
CA ALA A 423 10.62 -9.56 -9.90
C ALA A 423 12.09 -9.16 -9.72
N GLY A 424 12.46 -8.79 -8.49
CA GLY A 424 13.72 -8.16 -8.16
C GLY A 424 14.82 -9.13 -7.70
N THR A 425 15.53 -8.72 -6.65
CA THR A 425 16.63 -9.47 -6.05
C THR A 425 16.37 -9.76 -4.59
N PHE A 426 16.91 -10.86 -4.12
CA PHE A 426 16.95 -11.23 -2.71
C PHE A 426 18.36 -11.72 -2.33
N VAL A 427 18.65 -11.84 -1.04
CA VAL A 427 19.93 -12.36 -0.58
C VAL A 427 19.75 -13.77 -0.03
N GLU A 428 20.47 -14.74 -0.61
CA GLU A 428 20.61 -16.08 -0.02
C GLU A 428 21.70 -16.03 1.04
N LEU A 429 21.41 -16.59 2.21
CA LEU A 429 22.29 -16.63 3.37
C LEU A 429 22.51 -18.07 3.82
N ASN A 430 23.78 -18.44 4.01
CA ASN A 430 24.17 -19.66 4.72
C ASN A 430 24.87 -19.25 6.01
N LEU A 431 24.32 -19.64 7.15
CA LEU A 431 24.90 -19.36 8.47
C LEU A 431 26.09 -20.29 8.71
N PHE A 432 27.10 -19.77 9.41
CA PHE A 432 28.35 -20.48 9.71
C PHE A 432 29.16 -20.81 8.46
N ASP A 433 29.12 -22.07 8.00
CA ASP A 433 29.83 -22.60 6.82
C ASP A 433 28.97 -23.65 6.11
N GLU A 434 29.33 -24.01 4.86
CA GLU A 434 28.51 -24.91 4.03
C GLU A 434 28.44 -26.35 4.58
N ASP A 435 29.48 -26.80 5.32
CA ASP A 435 29.57 -28.16 5.84
C ASP A 435 29.31 -28.27 7.36
N ASN A 436 28.86 -27.17 7.99
CA ASN A 436 28.61 -27.07 9.43
C ASN A 436 29.83 -27.42 10.31
N SER A 437 31.03 -27.36 9.77
CA SER A 437 32.25 -27.68 10.56
C SER A 437 32.43 -26.69 11.71
N VAL A 438 32.07 -25.42 11.51
CA VAL A 438 32.12 -24.36 12.53
C VAL A 438 31.16 -24.65 13.68
N VAL A 439 29.96 -25.16 13.41
CA VAL A 439 28.95 -25.50 14.46
C VAL A 439 29.54 -26.51 15.45
N SER A 440 30.30 -27.51 14.96
CA SER A 440 30.94 -28.52 15.80
C SER A 440 32.04 -27.95 16.71
N THR A 441 32.52 -26.75 16.48
CA THR A 441 33.52 -26.06 17.31
C THR A 441 32.91 -25.25 18.45
N ILE A 442 31.59 -25.05 18.44
CA ILE A 442 30.87 -24.28 19.46
C ILE A 442 30.77 -25.17 20.73
N PRO A 443 31.22 -24.70 21.91
CA PRO A 443 31.18 -25.49 23.11
C PRO A 443 29.75 -25.83 23.53
N GLU A 444 29.50 -27.09 23.87
CA GLU A 444 28.18 -27.59 24.32
C GLU A 444 27.65 -26.89 25.59
N ASN A 445 28.53 -26.31 26.38
CA ASN A 445 28.17 -25.61 27.63
C ASN A 445 27.74 -24.15 27.41
N TRP A 446 27.83 -23.60 26.20
CA TRP A 446 27.32 -22.24 25.97
C TRP A 446 25.81 -22.16 26.19
N LEU A 447 25.38 -21.25 27.02
CA LEU A 447 23.96 -20.87 27.14
C LEU A 447 23.73 -19.65 26.19
N ILE A 448 23.08 -19.88 25.07
CA ILE A 448 22.81 -18.83 24.10
C ILE A 448 21.70 -17.94 24.64
N ASN A 449 22.03 -16.69 24.92
CA ASN A 449 21.08 -15.69 25.42
C ASN A 449 20.36 -14.97 24.26
N GLU A 450 21.13 -14.66 23.20
CA GLU A 450 20.63 -13.94 22.03
C GLU A 450 21.51 -14.27 20.82
N ALA A 451 20.89 -14.37 19.65
CA ALA A 451 21.60 -14.48 18.36
C ALA A 451 20.95 -13.55 17.35
N ASN A 452 21.78 -12.74 16.66
CA ASN A 452 21.33 -11.70 15.76
C ASN A 452 22.02 -11.76 14.41
N LEU A 453 21.27 -11.46 13.35
CA LEU A 453 21.79 -11.00 12.06
C LEU A 453 21.59 -9.49 11.96
N VAL A 454 22.65 -8.76 11.65
CA VAL A 454 22.62 -7.30 11.51
C VAL A 454 23.06 -6.91 10.12
N PHE A 455 22.21 -6.18 9.42
CA PHE A 455 22.43 -5.70 8.06
C PHE A 455 22.56 -4.18 8.07
N TYR A 456 23.73 -3.65 7.79
CA TYR A 456 23.94 -2.20 7.72
C TYR A 456 23.68 -1.69 6.31
N VAL A 457 22.94 -0.59 6.19
CA VAL A 457 22.66 0.08 4.91
C VAL A 457 23.95 0.73 4.41
N ASN A 458 24.32 0.47 3.15
CA ASN A 458 25.44 1.13 2.51
C ASN A 458 25.01 2.47 1.91
N LYS A 459 24.95 3.51 2.77
CA LYS A 459 24.55 4.87 2.36
C LYS A 459 25.55 5.50 1.36
N ASP A 460 26.81 5.12 1.42
CA ASP A 460 27.83 5.63 0.51
C ASP A 460 27.54 5.15 -0.92
N GLU A 461 27.22 3.88 -1.09
CA GLU A 461 26.84 3.32 -2.39
C GLU A 461 25.48 3.89 -2.85
N LEU A 462 24.48 3.94 -1.98
CA LEU A 462 23.18 4.52 -2.28
C LEU A 462 23.26 5.98 -2.73
N SER A 463 24.22 6.75 -2.22
CA SER A 463 24.40 8.17 -2.59
C SER A 463 24.77 8.38 -4.05
N ASN A 464 25.28 7.35 -4.74
CA ASN A 464 25.62 7.39 -6.16
C ASN A 464 24.39 7.37 -7.08
N TYR A 465 23.20 7.08 -6.54
CA TYR A 465 21.96 6.89 -7.28
C TYR A 465 20.86 7.86 -6.85
N PRO A 466 19.81 8.06 -7.67
CA PRO A 466 18.64 8.84 -7.25
C PRO A 466 18.09 8.32 -5.93
N GLN A 467 17.74 9.24 -5.03
CA GLN A 467 17.26 8.89 -3.70
C GLN A 467 15.95 8.10 -3.80
N THR A 468 15.96 6.92 -3.21
CA THR A 468 14.75 6.12 -2.96
C THR A 468 14.58 6.02 -1.46
N ASN A 469 13.33 6.04 -0.98
CA ASN A 469 13.07 5.77 0.42
C ASN A 469 13.57 4.35 0.75
N LEU A 470 14.25 4.22 1.88
CA LEU A 470 14.64 2.90 2.38
C LEU A 470 13.39 2.09 2.72
N PRO A 471 13.40 0.77 2.50
CA PRO A 471 12.34 -0.10 2.98
C PRO A 471 12.16 0.05 4.50
N GLU A 472 10.94 0.17 4.97
CA GLU A 472 10.67 0.26 6.41
C GLU A 472 11.03 -1.03 7.13
N ARG A 473 10.88 -2.18 6.47
CA ARG A 473 11.16 -3.50 7.05
C ARG A 473 11.68 -4.48 6.00
N LEU A 474 12.62 -5.31 6.41
CA LEU A 474 13.04 -6.51 5.70
C LEU A 474 12.42 -7.76 6.35
N TYR A 475 12.46 -8.88 5.63
CA TYR A 475 11.92 -10.16 6.09
C TYR A 475 12.92 -11.30 5.85
N LEU A 476 13.17 -12.08 6.89
CA LEU A 476 14.03 -13.25 6.84
C LEU A 476 13.19 -14.53 6.76
N TYR A 477 13.42 -15.34 5.74
CA TYR A 477 12.60 -16.47 5.35
C TYR A 477 13.46 -17.72 5.12
N ASN A 478 12.96 -18.90 5.45
CA ASN A 478 13.62 -20.18 5.18
C ASN A 478 13.32 -20.61 3.74
N ILE A 479 14.27 -20.42 2.84
CA ILE A 479 14.13 -20.77 1.42
C ILE A 479 14.38 -22.24 1.11
N THR A 480 14.92 -23.03 2.04
CA THR A 480 15.07 -24.48 1.89
C THR A 480 13.75 -25.21 2.08
N ASP A 481 13.04 -24.89 3.16
CA ASP A 481 11.77 -25.53 3.53
C ASP A 481 10.55 -24.70 3.08
N GLU A 482 10.80 -23.56 2.42
CA GLU A 482 9.78 -22.63 1.92
C GLU A 482 8.78 -22.21 3.02
N SER A 483 9.31 -21.83 4.18
CA SER A 483 8.55 -21.59 5.40
C SER A 483 9.10 -20.43 6.24
N THR A 484 8.30 -19.99 7.21
CA THR A 484 8.74 -19.04 8.26
C THR A 484 9.79 -19.68 9.17
N ILE A 485 10.65 -18.87 9.81
CA ILE A 485 11.60 -19.37 10.79
C ILE A 485 10.98 -19.42 12.21
N PRO A 486 11.56 -20.23 13.16
CA PRO A 486 10.99 -20.41 14.50
C PRO A 486 10.77 -19.11 15.28
N ASP A 487 11.71 -18.17 15.19
CA ASP A 487 11.65 -16.87 15.90
C ASP A 487 10.50 -15.99 15.41
N TYR A 488 10.22 -15.98 14.12
CA TYR A 488 9.03 -15.34 13.54
C TYR A 488 7.74 -15.95 14.10
N ASN A 489 7.65 -17.29 14.11
CA ASN A 489 6.46 -18.00 14.59
C ASN A 489 6.20 -17.76 16.08
N LEU A 490 7.26 -17.62 16.87
CA LEU A 490 7.16 -17.33 18.30
C LEU A 490 6.58 -15.92 18.53
N ASP A 491 7.08 -14.91 17.82
CA ASP A 491 6.60 -13.54 17.93
C ASP A 491 5.15 -13.40 17.47
N PHE A 492 4.80 -14.04 16.34
CA PHE A 492 3.42 -14.11 15.86
C PHE A 492 2.45 -14.71 16.88
N GLN A 493 2.87 -15.79 17.58
CA GLN A 493 2.04 -16.42 18.63
C GLN A 493 1.89 -15.56 19.88
N LEU A 494 2.86 -14.69 20.16
CA LEU A 494 2.85 -13.80 21.33
C LEU A 494 2.04 -12.52 21.08
N ASP A 495 1.59 -12.27 19.85
CA ASP A 495 0.90 -11.03 19.43
C ASP A 495 1.70 -9.79 19.86
N ASN A 496 2.98 -9.78 19.51
CA ASN A 496 3.98 -8.82 20.00
C ASN A 496 4.48 -7.87 18.91
N ASP A 497 3.69 -7.64 17.89
CA ASP A 497 4.01 -6.78 16.73
C ASP A 497 5.38 -7.07 16.10
N PHE A 498 5.85 -8.32 16.23
CA PHE A 498 7.19 -8.77 15.82
C PHE A 498 8.35 -7.93 16.39
N ALA A 499 8.19 -7.39 17.57
CA ALA A 499 9.19 -6.54 18.23
C ALA A 499 10.46 -7.30 18.65
N ILE A 500 10.42 -8.64 18.75
CA ILE A 500 11.58 -9.49 19.08
C ILE A 500 12.29 -9.93 17.79
N PHE A 501 11.55 -10.48 16.82
CA PHE A 501 12.07 -10.87 15.52
C PHE A 501 12.62 -9.69 14.75
N ASP A 502 11.93 -8.56 14.83
CA ASP A 502 12.29 -7.23 14.36
C ASP A 502 12.41 -7.13 12.82
N GLY A 503 13.56 -6.75 12.27
CA GLY A 503 13.76 -6.48 10.85
C GLY A 503 13.33 -5.08 10.40
N VAL A 504 12.96 -4.18 11.33
CA VAL A 504 12.60 -2.78 11.07
C VAL A 504 13.86 -1.94 10.83
N LEU A 505 13.74 -0.91 10.02
CA LEU A 505 14.79 0.07 9.80
C LEU A 505 15.06 0.86 11.09
N ASP A 506 16.27 0.73 11.62
CA ASP A 506 16.76 1.49 12.77
C ASP A 506 17.78 2.54 12.30
N GLU A 507 17.51 3.80 12.61
CA GLU A 507 18.36 4.96 12.28
C GLU A 507 18.85 5.72 13.53
N THR A 508 18.69 5.15 14.72
CA THR A 508 18.89 5.87 15.98
C THR A 508 20.34 6.25 16.28
N ASP A 509 21.31 5.44 15.87
CA ASP A 509 22.73 5.62 16.21
C ASP A 509 23.57 6.27 15.10
N GLY A 510 22.92 6.96 14.14
CA GLY A 510 23.59 7.56 12.98
C GLY A 510 24.01 6.58 11.91
N GLN A 511 23.74 5.30 12.09
CA GLN A 511 23.87 4.22 11.10
C GLN A 511 22.47 3.64 10.83
N SER A 512 22.10 3.51 9.57
CA SER A 512 20.87 2.80 9.20
C SER A 512 21.15 1.31 9.15
N LYS A 513 20.34 0.50 9.82
CA LYS A 513 20.49 -0.96 9.89
C LYS A 513 19.15 -1.66 10.04
N TYR A 514 19.15 -2.94 9.70
CA TYR A 514 18.06 -3.89 10.00
C TYR A 514 18.63 -5.00 10.87
N LYS A 515 17.98 -5.31 11.99
CA LYS A 515 18.41 -6.35 12.91
C LYS A 515 17.34 -7.44 12.98
N PHE A 516 17.76 -8.70 12.89
CA PHE A 516 16.88 -9.85 13.11
C PHE A 516 17.39 -10.64 14.30
N ARG A 517 16.53 -10.90 15.26
CA ARG A 517 16.81 -11.82 16.35
C ARG A 517 16.35 -13.22 15.94
N ILE A 518 17.32 -14.14 15.87
CA ILE A 518 17.13 -15.54 15.42
C ILE A 518 17.62 -16.54 16.47
N THR A 519 17.38 -16.26 17.72
CA THR A 519 17.90 -17.02 18.87
C THR A 519 17.41 -18.46 18.88
N GLU A 520 16.11 -18.67 18.62
CA GLU A 520 15.52 -20.01 18.62
C GLU A 520 16.01 -20.83 17.42
N HIS A 521 16.12 -20.21 16.25
CA HIS A 521 16.68 -20.84 15.07
C HIS A 521 18.12 -21.34 15.33
N ILE A 522 18.96 -20.49 15.91
CA ILE A 522 20.35 -20.86 16.26
C ILE A 522 20.43 -21.93 17.35
N ASN A 523 19.59 -21.86 18.38
CA ASN A 523 19.48 -22.90 19.39
C ASN A 523 19.12 -24.25 18.78
N ASN A 524 18.20 -24.28 17.81
CA ASN A 524 17.81 -25.52 17.15
C ASN A 524 18.97 -26.12 16.35
N ILE A 525 19.76 -25.32 15.66
CA ILE A 525 20.97 -25.80 14.93
C ILE A 525 22.01 -26.34 15.90
N ILE A 526 22.38 -25.58 16.93
CA ILE A 526 23.52 -25.90 17.81
C ILE A 526 23.18 -27.02 18.78
N ARG A 527 21.96 -27.06 19.35
CA ARG A 527 21.59 -27.97 20.43
C ARG A 527 20.70 -29.13 20.03
N ASN A 528 19.83 -28.90 19.05
CA ASN A 528 18.84 -29.89 18.63
C ASN A 528 19.25 -30.60 17.32
N ASN A 529 20.44 -30.36 16.82
CA ASN A 529 20.94 -30.87 15.52
C ASN A 529 19.96 -30.62 14.38
N ALA A 530 19.26 -29.49 14.39
CA ALA A 530 18.47 -29.08 13.26
C ALA A 530 19.36 -28.78 12.06
N GLU A 531 18.83 -28.96 10.86
CA GLU A 531 19.53 -28.63 9.64
C GLU A 531 19.84 -27.13 9.58
N ASN A 532 21.04 -26.76 9.13
CA ASN A 532 21.42 -25.38 8.82
C ASN A 532 20.85 -25.03 7.45
N VAL A 533 19.58 -24.65 7.43
CA VAL A 533 18.85 -24.33 6.21
C VAL A 533 19.32 -23.01 5.62
N LYS A 534 19.16 -22.84 4.31
CA LYS A 534 19.40 -21.58 3.64
C LYS A 534 18.29 -20.58 3.98
N LEU A 535 18.69 -19.37 4.35
CA LEU A 535 17.75 -18.28 4.59
C LEU A 535 17.75 -17.32 3.39
N GLY A 536 16.62 -16.68 3.15
CA GLY A 536 16.46 -15.61 2.18
C GLY A 536 16.12 -14.30 2.86
N LEU A 537 16.80 -13.22 2.49
CA LEU A 537 16.44 -11.88 2.93
C LEU A 537 15.65 -11.19 1.83
N PHE A 538 14.44 -10.78 2.14
CA PHE A 538 13.47 -10.15 1.25
C PHE A 538 13.00 -8.81 1.80
N LEU A 539 12.27 -8.06 0.99
CA LEU A 539 11.44 -6.95 1.47
C LEU A 539 10.11 -7.47 2.03
N THR A 540 9.43 -6.66 2.81
CA THR A 540 8.02 -6.89 3.16
C THR A 540 7.28 -5.56 3.24
N SER A 541 6.04 -5.55 2.76
CA SER A 541 5.07 -4.47 2.96
C SER A 541 4.19 -4.73 4.18
N ASN A 542 4.05 -6.01 4.57
CA ASN A 542 3.27 -6.43 5.73
C ASN A 542 3.88 -7.69 6.33
N ILE A 543 4.45 -7.56 7.52
CA ILE A 543 5.11 -8.68 8.22
C ILE A 543 4.10 -9.76 8.70
N GLU A 544 2.85 -9.41 8.91
CA GLU A 544 1.81 -10.35 9.35
C GLU A 544 1.36 -11.29 8.24
N ASN A 545 1.53 -10.89 6.98
CA ASN A 545 1.19 -11.71 5.84
C ASN A 545 2.33 -12.68 5.50
N SER A 546 2.17 -13.95 5.87
CA SER A 546 3.13 -15.02 5.58
C SER A 546 2.80 -15.83 4.31
N LEU A 547 1.90 -15.35 3.45
CA LEU A 547 1.56 -16.01 2.19
C LEU A 547 2.76 -16.00 1.24
N ASN A 548 2.89 -17.08 0.49
CA ASN A 548 3.96 -17.27 -0.47
C ASN A 548 3.40 -17.35 -1.90
N VAL A 549 4.22 -16.92 -2.85
CA VAL A 549 3.96 -17.04 -4.28
C VAL A 549 5.13 -17.71 -4.98
N THR A 550 4.88 -18.28 -6.16
CA THR A 550 5.92 -18.91 -6.98
C THR A 550 6.79 -17.84 -7.63
N GLY A 551 8.10 -17.86 -7.38
CA GLY A 551 9.12 -17.15 -8.16
C GLY A 551 9.88 -18.11 -9.07
N LYS A 552 10.47 -17.62 -10.16
CA LYS A 552 11.40 -18.35 -11.03
C LYS A 552 12.78 -17.72 -10.93
N SER A 553 13.79 -18.56 -10.70
CA SER A 553 15.18 -18.14 -10.59
C SER A 553 16.08 -19.16 -11.30
N ASP A 554 17.17 -18.69 -11.88
CA ASP A 554 18.15 -19.58 -12.56
C ASP A 554 18.81 -20.58 -11.59
N ASN A 555 18.91 -20.20 -10.30
CA ASN A 555 19.59 -20.99 -9.28
C ASN A 555 18.68 -22.02 -8.62
N PHE A 556 17.36 -21.77 -8.57
CA PHE A 556 16.40 -22.58 -7.82
C PHE A 556 15.34 -23.23 -8.72
N GLY A 557 15.18 -22.78 -9.97
CA GLY A 557 14.03 -23.10 -10.79
C GLY A 557 12.79 -22.37 -10.25
N GLU A 558 11.73 -23.10 -9.91
CA GLU A 558 10.59 -22.57 -9.15
C GLU A 558 10.92 -22.60 -7.65
N ILE A 559 10.61 -21.52 -6.94
CA ILE A 559 10.79 -21.35 -5.51
C ILE A 559 9.60 -20.57 -4.93
N LEU A 560 9.14 -20.95 -3.73
CA LEU A 560 8.16 -20.15 -3.01
C LEU A 560 8.85 -19.02 -2.25
N ILE A 561 8.36 -17.80 -2.46
CA ILE A 561 8.88 -16.57 -1.88
C ILE A 561 7.77 -15.76 -1.22
N PRO A 562 8.08 -14.88 -0.24
CA PRO A 562 7.08 -14.06 0.43
C PRO A 562 6.32 -13.16 -0.55
N GLN A 563 4.99 -13.22 -0.53
CA GLN A 563 4.11 -12.43 -1.39
C GLN A 563 4.32 -10.92 -1.21
N GLU A 564 4.52 -10.48 0.03
CA GLU A 564 4.67 -9.06 0.36
C GLU A 564 5.96 -8.43 -0.20
N SER A 565 6.94 -9.25 -0.61
CA SER A 565 8.11 -8.78 -1.35
C SER A 565 7.76 -8.35 -2.78
N ILE A 566 6.76 -9.02 -3.39
CA ILE A 566 6.37 -8.73 -4.77
C ILE A 566 5.62 -7.40 -4.87
N VAL A 567 4.76 -7.11 -3.89
CA VAL A 567 3.93 -5.90 -3.90
C VAL A 567 4.67 -4.65 -3.42
N ASN A 568 5.89 -4.80 -2.89
CA ASN A 568 6.69 -3.69 -2.38
C ASN A 568 7.56 -3.06 -3.48
N PRO A 569 7.27 -1.83 -3.94
CA PRO A 569 8.04 -1.16 -4.99
C PRO A 569 9.23 -0.39 -4.40
N SER A 570 10.07 -1.03 -3.62
CA SER A 570 11.26 -0.42 -3.04
C SER A 570 12.50 -1.32 -3.18
N GLY A 571 13.64 -0.84 -2.72
CA GLY A 571 14.88 -1.59 -2.71
C GLY A 571 15.95 -0.92 -1.86
N THR A 572 16.99 -1.66 -1.50
CA THR A 572 18.11 -1.14 -0.71
C THR A 572 19.42 -1.84 -1.05
N ILE A 573 20.52 -1.19 -0.70
CA ILE A 573 21.88 -1.71 -0.78
C ILE A 573 22.42 -1.83 0.65
N LEU A 574 22.85 -3.03 1.02
CA LEU A 574 23.42 -3.33 2.33
C LEU A 574 24.88 -3.69 2.18
N TYR A 575 25.67 -3.48 3.22
CA TYR A 575 27.03 -4.03 3.27
C TYR A 575 27.00 -5.55 3.28
N GLY A 576 27.87 -6.15 2.49
CA GLY A 576 27.96 -7.60 2.34
C GLY A 576 28.85 -8.29 3.38
N SER A 577 29.19 -9.55 3.08
CA SER A 577 30.01 -10.42 3.94
C SER A 577 31.48 -10.50 3.52
N SER A 578 31.88 -9.79 2.47
CA SER A 578 33.28 -9.76 1.99
C SER A 578 34.25 -9.23 3.03
N ASN A 579 35.46 -9.76 3.02
CA ASN A 579 36.57 -9.24 3.86
C ASN A 579 37.01 -7.82 3.48
N ALA A 580 36.61 -7.29 2.33
CA ALA A 580 36.87 -5.91 1.92
C ALA A 580 35.96 -4.92 2.66
N VAL A 581 34.79 -5.37 3.12
CA VAL A 581 33.86 -4.55 3.91
C VAL A 581 34.45 -4.26 5.29
N PRO A 582 34.39 -3.01 5.79
CA PRO A 582 34.81 -2.68 7.16
C PRO A 582 34.16 -3.59 8.19
N GLU A 583 34.93 -4.08 9.15
CA GLU A 583 34.48 -5.09 10.11
C GLU A 583 33.22 -4.70 10.87
N ASN A 584 33.08 -3.41 11.20
CA ASN A 584 31.92 -2.90 11.94
C ASN A 584 30.62 -2.86 11.11
N ASN A 585 30.73 -2.89 9.78
CA ASN A 585 29.58 -2.83 8.87
C ASN A 585 29.31 -4.17 8.18
N ARG A 586 30.27 -5.11 8.29
CA ARG A 586 30.20 -6.40 7.61
C ARG A 586 29.08 -7.26 8.18
N LEU A 587 28.31 -7.90 7.29
CA LEU A 587 27.32 -8.91 7.68
C LEU A 587 27.99 -10.05 8.47
N LYS A 588 27.44 -10.35 9.64
CA LYS A 588 27.86 -11.44 10.50
C LYS A 588 26.72 -11.92 11.38
N LEU A 589 26.85 -13.14 11.87
CA LEU A 589 25.99 -13.69 12.91
C LEU A 589 26.63 -13.40 14.28
N GLU A 590 25.96 -12.66 15.11
CA GLU A 590 26.37 -12.31 16.46
C GLU A 590 25.68 -13.23 17.48
N ILE A 591 26.44 -13.97 18.26
CA ILE A 591 25.91 -14.83 19.32
C ILE A 591 26.36 -14.31 20.67
N TYR A 592 25.39 -13.95 21.52
CA TYR A 592 25.60 -13.59 22.91
C TYR A 592 25.32 -14.81 23.79
N TYR A 593 26.29 -15.22 24.61
CA TYR A 593 26.21 -16.44 25.39
C TYR A 593 26.79 -16.26 26.78
N THR A 594 26.42 -17.18 27.67
CA THR A 594 26.95 -17.32 29.01
C THR A 594 27.62 -18.68 29.13
N GLU A 595 28.80 -18.72 29.72
CA GLU A 595 29.45 -19.97 30.13
C GLU A 595 29.17 -20.21 31.62
N PRO A 596 28.45 -21.29 31.99
CA PRO A 596 28.13 -21.58 33.37
C PRO A 596 29.35 -22.04 34.19
#